data_9a69acdfbaa912b2d8650f13a7789324
#
_entry.id   9a69acdfbaa912b2d8650f13a7789324
#
_cell.length_a   1.000
_cell.length_b   1.000
_cell.length_c   1.000
_cell.angle_alpha   90.00
_cell.angle_beta   90.00
_cell.angle_gamma   90.00
#
_symmetry.space_group_name_H-M   'P 1'
#
loop_
_entity.id
_entity.type
_entity.pdbx_description
1 polymer ?
#
loop_
_entity_poly.entity_id
_entity_poly.type
_entity_poly.pdbx_seq_one_letter_code
_entity_poly.pdbx_strand_id
1 'polypeptide(L)'
;MFWIDASSTSTITQGLKGICNLPDAQSSGLDGSPESALLWIGSLRENYVVIFDNADVLTPEELEQYFPPGLDGNILITSRNSAMQCLTSPTNCLEVKEMAESDAIILLLKASCLDMSSDLQREASKIVKELFCLPLAIDQAGAIIRSGAISIKDYLGIYSEQ
;
A
#
# COMPACT_ATOMS: atom_id res chain seq x y z
N MET A 1 6.82 15.54 -1.85
CA MET A 1 6.59 14.10 -1.60
C MET A 1 7.04 13.33 -2.82
N PHE A 2 7.85 12.28 -2.65
CA PHE A 2 8.38 11.44 -3.71
C PHE A 2 7.89 10.00 -3.49
N TRP A 3 7.31 9.40 -4.51
CA TRP A 3 6.86 8.01 -4.50
C TRP A 3 7.76 7.17 -5.39
N ILE A 4 8.27 6.07 -4.85
CA ILE A 4 9.21 5.17 -5.51
C ILE A 4 8.66 3.74 -5.35
N ASP A 5 8.43 3.04 -6.45
CA ASP A 5 8.15 1.60 -6.45
C ASP A 5 9.42 0.85 -6.04
N ALA A 6 9.36 0.20 -4.87
CA ALA A 6 10.46 -0.56 -4.27
C ALA A 6 10.33 -2.08 -4.49
N SER A 7 9.56 -2.51 -5.47
CA SER A 7 9.41 -3.93 -5.80
C SER A 7 10.70 -4.58 -6.31
N SER A 8 11.68 -3.78 -6.74
CA SER A 8 13.03 -4.22 -7.12
C SER A 8 14.02 -3.05 -7.11
N THR A 9 15.33 -3.35 -7.10
CA THR A 9 16.39 -2.34 -7.26
C THR A 9 16.30 -1.60 -8.60
N SER A 10 15.81 -2.28 -9.64
CA SER A 10 15.61 -1.70 -10.97
C SER A 10 14.49 -0.66 -10.97
N THR A 11 13.35 -0.94 -10.33
CA THR A 11 12.22 0.01 -10.24
C THR A 11 12.59 1.23 -9.40
N ILE A 12 13.32 1.04 -8.29
CA ILE A 12 13.85 2.16 -7.49
C ILE A 12 14.75 3.06 -8.35
N THR A 13 15.72 2.45 -9.04
CA THR A 13 16.65 3.17 -9.92
C THR A 13 15.90 3.98 -10.99
N GLN A 14 14.88 3.39 -11.59
CA GLN A 14 14.05 4.07 -12.59
C GLN A 14 13.24 5.22 -11.97
N GLY A 15 12.67 5.03 -10.79
CA GLY A 15 11.94 6.07 -10.05
C GLY A 15 12.83 7.26 -9.72
N LEU A 16 14.04 7.00 -9.22
CA LEU A 16 15.04 8.04 -8.91
C LEU A 16 15.47 8.81 -10.16
N LYS A 17 15.73 8.13 -11.27
CA LYS A 17 16.01 8.80 -12.57
C LYS A 17 14.82 9.65 -13.03
N GLY A 18 13.59 9.20 -12.77
CA GLY A 18 12.37 9.97 -13.02
C GLY A 18 12.34 11.30 -12.25
N ILE A 19 12.82 11.29 -11.01
CA ILE A 19 12.89 12.49 -10.16
C ILE A 19 13.84 13.53 -10.76
N CYS A 20 14.95 13.13 -11.40
CA CYS A 20 15.85 14.05 -12.08
C CYS A 20 15.16 14.86 -13.21
N ASN A 21 14.03 14.38 -13.73
CA ASN A 21 13.27 15.08 -14.76
C ASN A 21 12.28 16.10 -14.20
N LEU A 22 12.14 16.24 -12.90
CA LEU A 22 11.31 17.28 -12.28
C LEU A 22 11.91 18.67 -12.58
N PRO A 23 11.09 19.71 -12.81
CA PRO A 23 11.58 21.05 -13.15
C PRO A 23 12.58 21.61 -12.15
N ASP A 24 12.32 21.43 -10.84
CA ASP A 24 13.19 21.91 -9.77
C ASP A 24 14.52 21.13 -9.73
N ALA A 25 14.49 19.84 -9.99
CA ALA A 25 15.68 18.99 -10.06
C ALA A 25 16.54 19.36 -11.29
N GLN A 26 15.92 19.57 -12.45
CA GLN A 26 16.62 20.00 -13.67
C GLN A 26 17.31 21.36 -13.48
N SER A 27 16.65 22.28 -12.79
CA SER A 27 17.20 23.61 -12.47
C SER A 27 18.43 23.52 -11.55
N SER A 28 18.58 22.41 -10.82
CA SER A 28 19.71 22.15 -9.93
C SER A 28 20.89 21.46 -10.62
N GLY A 29 20.80 21.16 -11.91
CA GLY A 29 21.88 20.62 -12.74
C GLY A 29 22.25 19.16 -12.43
N LEU A 30 21.26 18.31 -12.08
CA LEU A 30 21.48 16.89 -11.85
C LEU A 30 21.98 16.18 -13.13
N ASP A 31 22.85 15.19 -12.96
CA ASP A 31 23.42 14.42 -14.07
C ASP A 31 22.52 13.27 -14.58
N GLY A 32 21.34 13.10 -13.97
CA GLY A 32 20.38 12.06 -14.32
C GLY A 32 20.65 10.70 -13.66
N SER A 33 21.66 10.60 -12.78
CA SER A 33 21.92 9.40 -12.01
C SER A 33 20.98 9.28 -10.80
N PRO A 34 20.71 8.06 -10.32
CA PRO A 34 19.97 7.85 -9.07
C PRO A 34 20.64 8.52 -7.86
N GLU A 35 21.94 8.51 -7.83
CA GLU A 35 22.77 9.10 -6.77
C GLU A 35 22.59 10.62 -6.71
N SER A 36 22.57 11.28 -7.88
CA SER A 36 22.31 12.73 -7.95
C SER A 36 20.91 13.10 -7.48
N ALA A 37 19.90 12.24 -7.77
CA ALA A 37 18.55 12.44 -7.26
C ALA A 37 18.50 12.33 -5.73
N LEU A 38 19.16 11.32 -5.14
CA LEU A 38 19.20 11.14 -3.69
C LEU A 38 19.90 12.32 -2.99
N LEU A 39 21.04 12.77 -3.53
CA LEU A 39 21.76 13.94 -3.01
C LEU A 39 20.90 15.21 -3.09
N TRP A 40 20.18 15.40 -4.19
CA TRP A 40 19.29 16.54 -4.34
C TRP A 40 18.13 16.51 -3.36
N ILE A 41 17.46 15.36 -3.20
CA ILE A 41 16.38 15.19 -2.22
C ILE A 41 16.91 15.51 -0.81
N GLY A 42 18.07 14.96 -0.45
CA GLY A 42 18.70 15.19 0.86
C GLY A 42 19.15 16.64 1.09
N SER A 43 19.29 17.44 0.02
CA SER A 43 19.66 18.87 0.09
C SER A 43 18.49 19.81 0.23
N LEU A 44 17.25 19.31 0.09
CA LEU A 44 16.04 20.11 0.23
C LEU A 44 15.92 20.67 1.65
N ARG A 45 15.67 21.97 1.76
CA ARG A 45 15.49 22.66 3.05
C ARG A 45 14.06 22.60 3.57
N GLU A 46 13.16 22.07 2.78
CA GLU A 46 11.75 21.87 3.14
C GLU A 46 11.53 20.44 3.60
N ASN A 47 10.58 20.25 4.51
CA ASN A 47 10.19 18.91 4.95
C ASN A 47 9.70 18.09 3.74
N TYR A 48 10.33 16.97 3.49
CA TYR A 48 9.93 16.05 2.43
C TYR A 48 9.57 14.68 2.99
N VAL A 49 8.82 13.92 2.20
CA VAL A 49 8.54 12.50 2.45
C VAL A 49 8.94 11.72 1.21
N VAL A 50 9.76 10.68 1.40
CA VAL A 50 10.03 9.66 0.39
C VAL A 50 9.25 8.42 0.78
N ILE A 51 8.45 7.89 -0.16
CA ILE A 51 7.68 6.67 0.03
C ILE A 51 8.32 5.58 -0.82
N PHE A 52 8.83 4.54 -0.16
CA PHE A 52 9.25 3.29 -0.80
C PHE A 52 8.07 2.31 -0.68
N ASP A 53 7.38 2.10 -1.79
CA ASP A 53 6.18 1.27 -1.81
C ASP A 53 6.47 -0.13 -2.32
N ASN A 54 5.89 -1.15 -1.67
CA ASN A 54 6.03 -2.56 -2.03
C ASN A 54 7.47 -3.12 -1.90
N ALA A 55 8.19 -2.77 -0.83
CA ALA A 55 9.55 -3.25 -0.53
C ALA A 55 9.55 -4.70 0.00
N ASP A 56 8.89 -5.63 -0.71
CA ASP A 56 8.65 -7.00 -0.24
C ASP A 56 9.84 -7.94 -0.47
N VAL A 57 10.59 -7.72 -1.54
CA VAL A 57 11.63 -8.62 -2.04
C VAL A 57 13.02 -8.22 -1.59
N LEU A 58 13.23 -6.94 -1.33
CA LEU A 58 14.53 -6.39 -0.93
C LEU A 58 14.89 -6.77 0.51
N THR A 59 16.19 -6.82 0.79
CA THR A 59 16.68 -6.81 2.17
C THR A 59 16.72 -5.37 2.72
N PRO A 60 16.70 -5.19 4.05
CA PRO A 60 16.87 -3.87 4.64
C PRO A 60 18.15 -3.15 4.18
N GLU A 61 19.27 -3.88 4.08
CA GLU A 61 20.56 -3.35 3.68
C GLU A 61 20.56 -2.90 2.21
N GLU A 62 19.82 -3.59 1.34
CA GLU A 62 19.64 -3.18 -0.05
C GLU A 62 18.79 -1.92 -0.17
N LEU A 63 17.73 -1.81 0.63
CA LEU A 63 16.83 -0.65 0.59
C LEU A 63 17.50 0.59 1.19
N GLU A 64 18.25 0.44 2.27
CA GLU A 64 18.92 1.54 2.97
C GLU A 64 19.88 2.32 2.06
N GLN A 65 20.47 1.67 1.06
CA GLN A 65 21.36 2.31 0.08
C GLN A 65 20.68 3.40 -0.75
N TYR A 66 19.35 3.38 -0.81
CA TYR A 66 18.52 4.34 -1.54
C TYR A 66 17.92 5.43 -0.64
N PHE A 67 18.36 5.53 0.60
CA PHE A 67 17.88 6.59 1.47
C PHE A 67 18.61 7.90 1.15
N PRO A 68 17.87 9.00 0.98
CA PRO A 68 18.50 10.32 0.81
C PRO A 68 19.38 10.64 2.03
N PRO A 69 20.57 11.20 1.83
CA PRO A 69 21.39 11.68 2.94
C PRO A 69 20.72 12.91 3.56
N GLY A 70 20.83 13.06 4.89
CA GLY A 70 20.30 14.22 5.62
C GLY A 70 19.32 13.83 6.72
N LEU A 71 18.88 14.82 7.49
CA LEU A 71 18.02 14.62 8.68
C LEU A 71 16.65 15.31 8.56
N ASP A 72 16.39 16.06 7.48
CA ASP A 72 15.21 16.91 7.35
C ASP A 72 14.02 16.24 6.65
N GLY A 73 14.18 14.98 6.23
CA GLY A 73 13.16 14.21 5.54
C GLY A 73 12.56 13.08 6.37
N ASN A 74 11.40 12.63 5.94
CA ASN A 74 10.76 11.44 6.45
C ASN A 74 10.74 10.35 5.37
N ILE A 75 10.97 9.10 5.78
CA ILE A 75 10.89 7.92 4.92
C ILE A 75 9.71 7.08 5.39
N LEU A 76 8.82 6.73 4.46
CA LEU A 76 7.75 5.78 4.67
C LEU A 76 8.02 4.54 3.81
N ILE A 77 7.98 3.37 4.43
CA ILE A 77 8.17 2.09 3.74
C ILE A 77 6.90 1.26 3.90
N THR A 78 6.37 0.76 2.79
CA THR A 78 5.35 -0.28 2.83
C THR A 78 5.97 -1.61 2.43
N SER A 79 5.72 -2.65 3.22
CA SER A 79 6.27 -3.98 2.96
C SER A 79 5.51 -5.07 3.70
N ARG A 80 5.47 -6.26 3.11
CA ARG A 80 5.08 -7.51 3.79
C ARG A 80 6.27 -8.22 4.44
N ASN A 81 7.49 -7.76 4.18
CA ASN A 81 8.72 -8.29 4.76
C ASN A 81 8.94 -7.70 6.17
N SER A 82 8.70 -8.50 7.20
CA SER A 82 8.87 -8.08 8.59
C SER A 82 10.31 -7.66 8.95
N ALA A 83 11.32 -8.07 8.17
CA ALA A 83 12.70 -7.65 8.39
C ALA A 83 12.88 -6.12 8.21
N MET A 84 12.01 -5.46 7.42
CA MET A 84 12.05 -4.00 7.23
C MET A 84 11.84 -3.20 8.53
N GLN A 85 11.32 -3.83 9.58
CA GLN A 85 11.16 -3.19 10.89
C GLN A 85 12.47 -2.72 11.50
N CYS A 86 13.61 -3.32 11.13
CA CYS A 86 14.92 -2.88 11.64
C CYS A 86 15.36 -1.50 11.12
N LEU A 87 14.75 -1.01 10.04
CA LEU A 87 15.03 0.32 9.46
C LEU A 87 14.35 1.47 10.21
N THR A 88 13.55 1.18 11.23
CA THR A 88 12.83 2.19 12.02
C THR A 88 12.82 1.86 13.50
N SER A 89 12.41 2.83 14.33
CA SER A 89 12.19 2.56 15.75
C SER A 89 10.89 1.73 15.94
N PRO A 90 10.80 0.91 16.99
CA PRO A 90 9.60 0.11 17.26
C PRO A 90 8.30 0.91 17.37
N THR A 91 8.40 2.19 17.77
CA THR A 91 7.24 3.09 17.90
C THR A 91 6.74 3.62 16.55
N ASN A 92 7.55 3.54 15.50
CA ASN A 92 7.23 4.02 14.16
C ASN A 92 6.88 2.90 13.19
N CYS A 93 6.83 1.65 13.67
CA CYS A 93 6.39 0.51 12.89
C CYS A 93 4.89 0.27 13.14
N LEU A 94 4.11 0.29 12.08
CA LEU A 94 2.67 0.02 12.11
C LEU A 94 2.36 -1.26 11.35
N GLU A 95 1.89 -2.28 12.07
CA GLU A 95 1.36 -3.49 11.44
C GLU A 95 -0.09 -3.23 11.00
N VAL A 96 -0.34 -3.33 9.69
CA VAL A 96 -1.69 -3.27 9.13
C VAL A 96 -2.29 -4.66 9.16
N LYS A 97 -3.25 -4.87 10.06
CA LYS A 97 -3.96 -6.14 10.24
C LYS A 97 -5.25 -6.20 9.44
N GLU A 98 -5.93 -7.34 9.51
CA GLU A 98 -7.27 -7.52 8.98
C GLU A 98 -8.24 -6.50 9.59
N MET A 99 -9.29 -6.16 8.86
CA MET A 99 -10.36 -5.30 9.38
C MET A 99 -11.10 -5.96 10.54
N ALA A 100 -11.63 -5.15 11.44
CA ALA A 100 -12.61 -5.65 12.40
C ALA A 100 -13.84 -6.20 11.66
N GLU A 101 -14.41 -7.32 12.13
CA GLU A 101 -15.58 -7.96 11.48
C GLU A 101 -16.75 -6.99 11.26
N SER A 102 -17.00 -6.11 12.23
CA SER A 102 -18.04 -5.07 12.12
C SER A 102 -17.81 -4.14 10.95
N ASP A 103 -16.57 -3.69 10.74
CA ASP A 103 -16.21 -2.78 9.66
C ASP A 103 -16.21 -3.50 8.31
N ALA A 104 -15.78 -4.76 8.28
CA ALA A 104 -15.83 -5.62 7.11
C ALA A 104 -17.27 -5.85 6.62
N ILE A 105 -18.23 -6.09 7.53
CA ILE A 105 -19.67 -6.20 7.21
C ILE A 105 -20.19 -4.88 6.61
N ILE A 106 -19.85 -3.75 7.23
CA ILE A 106 -20.24 -2.43 6.71
C ILE A 106 -19.67 -2.20 5.32
N LEU A 107 -18.39 -2.55 5.10
CA LEU A 107 -17.75 -2.41 3.79
C LEU A 107 -18.46 -3.25 2.74
N LEU A 108 -18.72 -4.54 3.01
CA LEU A 108 -19.41 -5.43 2.06
C LEU A 108 -20.80 -4.90 1.67
N LEU A 109 -21.61 -4.51 2.66
CA LEU A 109 -22.95 -4.01 2.39
C LEU A 109 -22.94 -2.70 1.60
N LYS A 110 -22.01 -1.78 1.92
CA LYS A 110 -21.81 -0.54 1.14
C LYS A 110 -21.35 -0.82 -0.29
N ALA A 111 -20.34 -1.69 -0.47
CA ALA A 111 -19.83 -2.05 -1.79
C ALA A 111 -20.89 -2.74 -2.65
N SER A 112 -21.79 -3.51 -2.01
CA SER A 112 -22.91 -4.19 -2.67
C SER A 112 -24.14 -3.28 -2.92
N CYS A 113 -24.13 -2.04 -2.40
CA CYS A 113 -25.30 -1.15 -2.39
C CYS A 113 -26.55 -1.77 -1.72
N LEU A 114 -26.34 -2.55 -0.66
CA LEU A 114 -27.41 -3.21 0.11
C LEU A 114 -27.65 -2.48 1.44
N ASP A 115 -28.90 -2.58 1.92
CA ASP A 115 -29.30 -1.99 3.20
C ASP A 115 -28.74 -2.75 4.41
N MET A 116 -28.60 -2.05 5.54
CA MET A 116 -28.09 -2.60 6.81
C MET A 116 -29.16 -3.38 7.59
N SER A 117 -29.92 -4.27 6.93
CA SER A 117 -30.90 -5.12 7.62
C SER A 117 -30.22 -6.26 8.40
N SER A 118 -30.85 -6.74 9.45
CA SER A 118 -30.31 -7.82 10.29
C SER A 118 -30.04 -9.13 9.54
N ASP A 119 -30.89 -9.44 8.53
CA ASP A 119 -30.71 -10.65 7.72
C ASP A 119 -29.52 -10.52 6.78
N LEU A 120 -29.34 -9.35 6.15
CA LEU A 120 -28.20 -9.09 5.27
C LEU A 120 -26.89 -9.02 6.06
N GLN A 121 -26.90 -8.45 7.26
CA GLN A 121 -25.73 -8.46 8.15
C GLN A 121 -25.28 -9.87 8.52
N ARG A 122 -26.23 -10.79 8.75
CA ARG A 122 -25.93 -12.19 9.03
C ARG A 122 -25.27 -12.90 7.86
N GLU A 123 -25.78 -12.68 6.63
CA GLU A 123 -25.16 -13.25 5.43
C GLU A 123 -23.80 -12.58 5.16
N ALA A 124 -23.69 -11.27 5.30
CA ALA A 124 -22.43 -10.54 5.19
C ALA A 124 -21.36 -11.04 6.17
N SER A 125 -21.73 -11.32 7.43
CA SER A 125 -20.81 -11.86 8.43
C SER A 125 -20.18 -13.19 8.00
N LYS A 126 -20.93 -14.06 7.35
CA LYS A 126 -20.41 -15.32 6.82
C LYS A 126 -19.38 -15.08 5.70
N ILE A 127 -19.71 -14.18 4.78
CA ILE A 127 -18.85 -13.86 3.63
C ILE A 127 -17.54 -13.22 4.10
N VAL A 128 -17.59 -12.22 4.98
CA VAL A 128 -16.39 -11.51 5.41
C VAL A 128 -15.44 -12.41 6.21
N LYS A 129 -15.97 -13.38 6.96
CA LYS A 129 -15.14 -14.39 7.64
C LYS A 129 -14.42 -15.30 6.66
N GLU A 130 -15.10 -15.77 5.63
CA GLU A 130 -14.50 -16.61 4.58
C GLU A 130 -13.44 -15.84 3.79
N LEU A 131 -13.62 -14.52 3.63
CA LEU A 131 -12.66 -13.63 3.01
C LEU A 131 -11.61 -13.07 3.99
N PHE A 132 -11.50 -13.64 5.19
CA PHE A 132 -10.52 -13.27 6.23
C PHE A 132 -10.53 -11.78 6.57
N CYS A 133 -11.68 -11.12 6.46
CA CYS A 133 -11.82 -9.66 6.66
C CYS A 133 -10.82 -8.82 5.86
N LEU A 134 -10.38 -9.30 4.71
CA LEU A 134 -9.44 -8.59 3.83
C LEU A 134 -10.17 -7.52 3.01
N PRO A 135 -9.83 -6.22 3.13
CA PRO A 135 -10.60 -5.13 2.52
C PRO A 135 -10.79 -5.27 1.01
N LEU A 136 -9.73 -5.62 0.27
CA LEU A 136 -9.79 -5.75 -1.19
C LEU A 136 -10.69 -6.92 -1.63
N ALA A 137 -10.61 -8.06 -0.95
CA ALA A 137 -11.45 -9.22 -1.26
C ALA A 137 -12.94 -8.89 -1.00
N ILE A 138 -13.22 -8.16 0.09
CA ILE A 138 -14.57 -7.73 0.45
C ILE A 138 -15.13 -6.73 -0.56
N ASP A 139 -14.34 -5.76 -1.01
CA ASP A 139 -14.76 -4.78 -2.01
C ASP A 139 -15.06 -5.45 -3.35
N GLN A 140 -14.23 -6.41 -3.78
CA GLN A 140 -14.45 -7.21 -4.99
C GLN A 140 -15.72 -8.05 -4.88
N ALA A 141 -15.94 -8.73 -3.73
CA ALA A 141 -17.18 -9.47 -3.48
C ALA A 141 -18.41 -8.56 -3.56
N GLY A 142 -18.32 -7.38 -2.94
CA GLY A 142 -19.35 -6.36 -3.00
C GLY A 142 -19.67 -5.90 -4.42
N ALA A 143 -18.64 -5.69 -5.24
CA ALA A 143 -18.80 -5.30 -6.64
C ALA A 143 -19.52 -6.39 -7.46
N ILE A 144 -19.20 -7.67 -7.24
CA ILE A 144 -19.85 -8.81 -7.88
C ILE A 144 -21.34 -8.88 -7.48
N ILE A 145 -21.64 -8.76 -6.19
CA ILE A 145 -23.02 -8.76 -5.69
C ILE A 145 -23.81 -7.56 -6.26
N ARG A 146 -23.19 -6.36 -6.27
CA ARG A 146 -23.81 -5.15 -6.84
C ARG A 146 -24.13 -5.28 -8.32
N SER A 147 -23.31 -6.01 -9.08
CA SER A 147 -23.56 -6.23 -10.51
C SER A 147 -24.82 -7.06 -10.79
N GLY A 148 -25.40 -7.71 -9.77
CA GLY A 148 -26.53 -8.61 -9.89
C GLY A 148 -26.18 -10.00 -10.44
N ALA A 149 -24.90 -10.29 -10.67
CA ALA A 149 -24.46 -11.60 -11.15
C ALA A 149 -24.69 -12.70 -10.11
N ILE A 150 -24.56 -12.36 -8.83
CA ILE A 150 -24.74 -13.29 -7.71
C ILE A 150 -25.45 -12.56 -6.57
N SER A 151 -26.43 -13.22 -5.91
CA SER A 151 -27.02 -12.66 -4.70
C SER A 151 -26.09 -12.84 -3.50
N ILE A 152 -26.23 -11.99 -2.48
CA ILE A 152 -25.44 -12.12 -1.24
C ILE A 152 -25.65 -13.48 -0.55
N LYS A 153 -26.81 -14.10 -0.72
CA LYS A 153 -27.15 -15.42 -0.14
C LYS A 153 -26.44 -16.57 -0.86
N ASP A 154 -26.23 -16.43 -2.16
CA ASP A 154 -25.67 -17.48 -3.01
C ASP A 154 -24.14 -17.35 -3.16
N TYR A 155 -23.56 -16.22 -2.73
CA TYR A 155 -22.14 -15.91 -2.94
C TYR A 155 -21.20 -17.01 -2.43
N LEU A 156 -21.39 -17.49 -1.21
CA LEU A 156 -20.51 -18.53 -0.63
C LEU A 156 -20.65 -19.88 -1.34
N GLY A 157 -21.84 -20.23 -1.84
CA GLY A 157 -22.03 -21.47 -2.60
C GLY A 157 -21.18 -21.49 -3.86
N ILE A 158 -21.17 -20.37 -4.59
CA ILE A 158 -20.38 -20.25 -5.84
C ILE A 158 -18.89 -20.09 -5.55
N TYR A 159 -18.53 -19.38 -4.48
CA TYR A 159 -17.12 -19.17 -4.08
C TYR A 159 -16.42 -20.46 -3.69
N SER A 160 -17.12 -21.40 -3.03
CA SER A 160 -16.54 -22.68 -2.59
C SER A 160 -16.46 -23.75 -3.69
N GLU A 161 -17.03 -23.53 -4.88
CA GLU A 161 -16.94 -24.44 -6.03
C GLU A 161 -15.73 -24.15 -6.95
N GLN A 162 -14.91 -23.14 -6.65
CA GLN A 162 -13.70 -22.77 -7.39
C GLN A 162 -12.43 -23.23 -6.66
#